data_21c619c687dd407549f66e3d60d1b8a4
#
_entry.id   21c619c687dd407549f66e3d60d1b8a4
#
_cell.length_a   1.000
_cell.length_b   1.000
_cell.length_c   1.000
_cell.angle_alpha   90.00
_cell.angle_beta   90.00
_cell.angle_gamma   90.00
#
_symmetry.space_group_name_H-M   'P 1'
#
loop_
_entity.id
_entity.type
_entity.pdbx_description
1 polymer ?
#
loop_
_entity_poly.entity_id
_entity_poly.type
_entity_poly.pdbx_seq_one_letter_code
_entity_poly.pdbx_strand_id
1 'polypeptide(L)'
;MTGDVEALFARLEDDPDDDAAYLVLADALQLAGDPRGELIQLSHDLAPGRRPDRDRLAHWSAGNRQRQLMSADRARILGGFDDDRTTLTYKLGFADTAIVRGDATAPTFATLLRAPESRLLRTALLRLGEGDFLARDALAAVGPVPRALRRVALERQAHARPLHDPSLPAFTHRRYAQWTAPARGRRPERRPTLDDVSRVLDVFPHIRELLVDLGLTSLEWAPLRSTELRRFTWITPYADPREVAPLAASQLPALESFILWVGARHVARDFRPDDSHTLTFDRALGPSDLAPVFAMLDGCRDLRELGLCNIERDFGRIASALVQHRFLERIEALDVSACDLRDEANTLHALLRELPRLAHICIAGTTLPGAAVTALVARYAVVGEPVTQWQGTHERYRQIHEPW
;
A
#
# COMPACT_ATOMS: atom_id res chain seq x y z
N MET A 1 -4.05 20.68 33.69
CA MET A 1 -2.92 20.34 32.78
C MET A 1 -3.07 18.97 32.11
N THR A 2 -3.41 17.89 32.80
CA THR A 2 -3.59 16.58 32.15
C THR A 2 -4.76 16.54 31.16
N GLY A 3 -5.85 17.25 31.42
CA GLY A 3 -7.03 17.28 30.54
C GLY A 3 -6.77 18.00 29.20
N ASP A 4 -5.97 19.04 29.20
CA ASP A 4 -5.68 19.82 28.01
C ASP A 4 -4.76 19.07 27.03
N VAL A 5 -3.79 18.33 27.57
CA VAL A 5 -2.89 17.48 26.77
C VAL A 5 -3.68 16.33 26.12
N GLU A 6 -4.61 15.73 26.86
CA GLU A 6 -5.44 14.66 26.34
C GLU A 6 -6.38 15.13 25.23
N ALA A 7 -6.96 16.32 25.37
CA ALA A 7 -7.78 16.93 24.32
C ALA A 7 -6.97 17.23 23.03
N LEU A 8 -5.71 17.65 23.17
CA LEU A 8 -4.81 17.87 22.04
C LEU A 8 -4.46 16.55 21.34
N PHE A 9 -4.21 15.48 22.09
CA PHE A 9 -4.01 14.18 21.48
C PHE A 9 -5.26 13.71 20.74
N ALA A 10 -6.45 13.82 21.32
CA ALA A 10 -7.69 13.45 20.65
C ALA A 10 -7.88 14.22 19.32
N ARG A 11 -7.58 15.52 19.31
CA ARG A 11 -7.59 16.34 18.09
C ARG A 11 -6.62 15.82 17.04
N LEU A 12 -5.39 15.49 17.42
CA LEU A 12 -4.37 14.94 16.52
C LEU A 12 -4.67 13.50 16.06
N GLU A 13 -5.40 12.71 16.85
CA GLU A 13 -5.89 11.41 16.40
C GLU A 13 -6.94 11.55 15.28
N ASP A 14 -7.76 12.60 15.34
CA ASP A 14 -8.77 12.89 14.32
C ASP A 14 -8.13 13.56 13.08
N ASP A 15 -7.22 14.51 13.28
CA ASP A 15 -6.48 15.20 12.22
C ASP A 15 -4.96 15.17 12.48
N PRO A 16 -4.26 14.09 12.05
CA PRO A 16 -2.82 13.95 12.25
C PRO A 16 -1.95 14.91 11.42
N ASP A 17 -2.55 15.74 10.58
CA ASP A 17 -1.85 16.73 9.76
C ASP A 17 -2.01 18.17 10.28
N ASP A 18 -2.68 18.36 11.41
CA ASP A 18 -2.82 19.64 12.08
C ASP A 18 -1.50 20.07 12.76
N ASP A 19 -0.57 20.64 11.99
CA ASP A 19 0.71 21.15 12.48
C ASP A 19 0.54 22.19 13.61
N ALA A 20 -0.54 22.96 13.60
CA ALA A 20 -0.79 23.95 14.67
C ALA A 20 -1.12 23.27 16.00
N ALA A 21 -1.91 22.19 15.98
CA ALA A 21 -2.18 21.40 17.18
C ALA A 21 -0.90 20.74 17.72
N TYR A 22 0.01 20.28 16.86
CA TYR A 22 1.32 19.78 17.31
C TYR A 22 2.14 20.84 18.04
N LEU A 23 2.16 22.07 17.59
CA LEU A 23 2.90 23.14 18.27
C LEU A 23 2.32 23.46 19.65
N VAL A 24 0.98 23.50 19.78
CA VAL A 24 0.34 23.69 21.08
C VAL A 24 0.63 22.50 22.01
N LEU A 25 0.63 21.27 21.47
CA LEU A 25 1.01 20.06 22.22
C LEU A 25 2.49 20.14 22.65
N ALA A 26 3.37 20.68 21.81
CA ALA A 26 4.78 20.85 22.14
C ALA A 26 4.97 21.73 23.38
N ASP A 27 4.29 22.86 23.44
CA ASP A 27 4.36 23.77 24.58
C ASP A 27 3.85 23.10 25.86
N ALA A 28 2.72 22.38 25.78
CA ALA A 28 2.13 21.65 26.89
C ALA A 28 3.06 20.52 27.42
N LEU A 29 3.70 19.79 26.50
CA LEU A 29 4.67 18.73 26.84
C LEU A 29 5.95 19.30 27.46
N GLN A 30 6.46 20.42 26.96
CA GLN A 30 7.64 21.11 27.55
C GLN A 30 7.34 21.59 28.96
N LEU A 31 6.19 22.17 29.20
CA LEU A 31 5.76 22.56 30.56
C LEU A 31 5.67 21.36 31.52
N ALA A 32 5.36 20.17 30.99
CA ALA A 32 5.37 18.92 31.73
C ALA A 32 6.75 18.26 31.86
N GLY A 33 7.80 18.83 31.27
CA GLY A 33 9.16 18.27 31.25
C GLY A 33 9.28 17.03 30.36
N ASP A 34 8.40 16.87 29.37
CA ASP A 34 8.46 15.80 28.38
C ASP A 34 9.36 16.20 27.19
N PRO A 35 10.46 15.45 26.92
CA PRO A 35 11.40 15.78 25.82
C PRO A 35 10.75 15.79 24.44
N ARG A 36 9.61 15.14 24.24
CA ARG A 36 8.87 15.15 22.99
C ARG A 36 8.41 16.55 22.61
N GLY A 37 8.14 17.42 23.58
CA GLY A 37 7.79 18.82 23.31
C GLY A 37 8.89 19.57 22.57
N GLU A 38 10.14 19.47 23.03
CA GLU A 38 11.31 20.05 22.35
C GLU A 38 11.51 19.39 20.96
N LEU A 39 11.32 18.08 20.88
CA LEU A 39 11.47 17.33 19.64
C LEU A 39 10.47 17.76 18.56
N ILE A 40 9.22 18.03 18.92
CA ILE A 40 8.21 18.58 18.01
C ILE A 40 8.66 19.92 17.42
N GLN A 41 9.08 20.86 18.27
CA GLN A 41 9.53 22.18 17.83
C GLN A 41 10.74 22.10 16.90
N LEU A 42 11.75 21.31 17.27
CA LEU A 42 12.93 21.10 16.43
C LEU A 42 12.57 20.48 15.08
N SER A 43 11.68 19.49 15.07
CA SER A 43 11.23 18.84 13.83
C SER A 43 10.47 19.79 12.93
N HIS A 44 9.61 20.64 13.52
CA HIS A 44 8.89 21.67 12.80
C HIS A 44 9.83 22.73 12.19
N ASP A 45 10.84 23.15 12.94
CA ASP A 45 11.83 24.12 12.50
C ASP A 45 12.77 23.57 11.41
N LEU A 46 12.99 22.27 11.39
CA LEU A 46 13.82 21.57 10.41
C LEU A 46 13.05 21.20 9.14
N ALA A 47 11.72 21.38 9.11
CA ALA A 47 10.89 21.01 7.98
C ALA A 47 11.33 21.76 6.69
N PRO A 48 11.36 21.08 5.53
CA PRO A 48 11.75 21.67 4.26
C PRO A 48 10.90 22.92 3.94
N GLY A 49 11.57 24.00 3.50
CA GLY A 49 10.92 25.25 3.07
C GLY A 49 10.60 26.25 4.18
N ARG A 50 10.81 25.91 5.46
CA ARG A 50 10.49 26.83 6.56
C ARG A 50 11.62 27.77 6.97
N ARG A 51 12.88 27.47 6.62
CA ARG A 51 14.01 28.39 6.88
C ARG A 51 14.71 28.85 5.62
N PRO A 52 14.97 30.15 5.47
CA PRO A 52 15.81 30.66 4.39
C PRO A 52 17.25 30.14 4.56
N ASP A 53 17.93 29.93 3.41
CA ASP A 53 19.29 29.40 3.28
C ASP A 53 20.38 30.11 4.14
N ARG A 54 20.06 31.24 4.75
CA ARG A 54 21.01 32.12 5.45
C ARG A 54 21.42 31.62 6.85
N ASP A 55 20.77 30.62 7.42
CA ASP A 55 21.02 30.20 8.80
C ASP A 55 21.42 28.70 8.92
N ARG A 56 22.44 28.32 8.15
CA ARG A 56 22.99 26.95 8.15
C ARG A 56 23.45 26.47 9.53
N LEU A 57 24.00 27.40 10.35
CA LEU A 57 24.48 27.06 11.69
C LEU A 57 23.33 26.73 12.65
N ALA A 58 22.26 27.52 12.62
CA ALA A 58 21.08 27.26 13.44
C ALA A 58 20.39 25.94 13.02
N HIS A 59 20.31 25.69 11.71
CA HIS A 59 19.79 24.41 11.20
C HIS A 59 20.65 23.21 11.64
N TRP A 60 21.98 23.33 11.52
CA TRP A 60 22.91 22.28 11.99
C TRP A 60 22.81 22.06 13.50
N SER A 61 22.71 23.13 14.31
CA SER A 61 22.56 23.07 15.76
C SER A 61 21.24 22.39 16.16
N ALA A 62 20.13 22.74 15.50
CA ALA A 62 18.83 22.12 15.72
C ALA A 62 18.85 20.62 15.39
N GLY A 63 19.46 20.24 14.26
CA GLY A 63 19.63 18.84 13.89
C GLY A 63 20.53 18.05 14.84
N ASN A 64 21.58 18.68 15.39
CA ASN A 64 22.40 18.05 16.43
C ASN A 64 21.60 17.87 17.73
N ARG A 65 20.85 18.88 18.14
CA ARG A 65 20.01 18.82 19.34
C ARG A 65 18.94 17.75 19.22
N GLN A 66 18.28 17.64 18.06
CA GLN A 66 17.32 16.58 17.76
C GLN A 66 17.95 15.19 17.93
N ARG A 67 19.15 14.97 17.35
CA ARG A 67 19.88 13.70 17.52
C ARG A 67 20.26 13.41 18.96
N GLN A 68 20.68 14.43 19.72
CA GLN A 68 20.99 14.28 21.14
C GLN A 68 19.77 13.86 21.95
N LEU A 69 18.62 14.50 21.75
CA LEU A 69 17.36 14.12 22.40
C LEU A 69 16.97 12.69 22.08
N MET A 70 16.99 12.33 20.80
CA MET A 70 16.68 10.96 20.35
C MET A 70 17.65 9.92 20.94
N SER A 71 18.92 10.24 21.19
CA SER A 71 19.87 9.31 21.79
C SER A 71 19.77 9.24 23.31
N ALA A 72 19.53 10.36 23.98
CA ALA A 72 19.47 10.44 25.45
C ALA A 72 18.17 9.86 26.03
N ASP A 73 17.05 10.12 25.38
CA ASP A 73 15.71 9.71 25.85
C ASP A 73 15.08 8.65 24.94
N ARG A 74 15.91 7.89 24.22
CA ARG A 74 15.45 6.94 23.18
C ARG A 74 14.37 6.00 23.69
N ALA A 75 14.57 5.34 24.82
CA ALA A 75 13.60 4.40 25.38
C ALA A 75 12.28 5.09 25.77
N ARG A 76 12.32 6.35 26.22
CA ARG A 76 11.14 7.13 26.58
C ARG A 76 10.37 7.62 25.34
N ILE A 77 11.09 7.94 24.25
CA ILE A 77 10.49 8.43 22.99
C ILE A 77 10.01 7.27 22.13
N LEU A 78 10.78 6.18 22.07
CA LEU A 78 10.54 5.04 21.18
C LEU A 78 9.85 3.85 21.85
N GLY A 79 9.63 3.90 23.16
CA GLY A 79 8.94 2.81 23.89
C GLY A 79 9.67 1.46 23.87
N GLY A 80 10.96 1.43 23.61
CA GLY A 80 11.74 0.17 23.56
C GLY A 80 11.55 -0.66 22.26
N PHE A 81 10.88 -0.11 21.24
CA PHE A 81 10.62 -0.79 19.95
C PHE A 81 11.73 -0.67 18.92
N ASP A 82 12.94 -0.36 19.35
CA ASP A 82 14.07 -0.28 18.44
C ASP A 82 14.83 -1.60 18.44
N ASP A 83 14.25 -2.57 17.78
CA ASP A 83 14.88 -3.86 17.52
C ASP A 83 14.99 -4.13 16.01
N ASP A 84 15.68 -5.21 15.62
CA ASP A 84 15.84 -5.61 14.22
C ASP A 84 14.52 -5.95 13.54
N ARG A 85 13.44 -6.10 14.31
CA ARG A 85 12.09 -6.48 13.82
C ARG A 85 11.20 -5.28 13.56
N THR A 86 11.48 -4.13 14.21
CA THR A 86 10.64 -2.95 14.12
C THR A 86 11.46 -1.76 13.63
N THR A 87 11.01 -1.13 12.55
CA THR A 87 11.55 0.15 12.09
C THR A 87 10.48 1.20 12.23
N LEU A 88 10.77 2.28 12.95
CA LEU A 88 9.87 3.41 13.11
C LEU A 88 10.39 4.62 12.34
N THR A 89 9.48 5.33 11.67
CA THR A 89 9.72 6.70 11.22
C THR A 89 8.91 7.65 12.07
N TYR A 90 9.36 8.90 12.15
CA TYR A 90 8.80 9.88 13.06
C TYR A 90 8.32 11.11 12.30
N LYS A 91 7.15 11.60 12.70
CA LYS A 91 6.65 12.93 12.32
C LYS A 91 6.50 13.74 13.60
N LEU A 92 7.15 14.90 13.65
CA LEU A 92 7.03 15.84 14.76
C LEU A 92 7.18 15.16 16.14
N GLY A 93 8.17 14.25 16.28
CA GLY A 93 8.47 13.61 17.56
C GLY A 93 7.63 12.39 17.94
N PHE A 94 6.65 12.00 17.12
CA PHE A 94 5.85 10.80 17.35
C PHE A 94 6.08 9.75 16.26
N ALA A 95 5.87 8.48 16.60
CA ALA A 95 5.91 7.42 15.61
C ALA A 95 4.80 7.66 14.57
N ASP A 96 5.21 7.75 13.31
CA ASP A 96 4.35 8.01 12.17
C ASP A 96 4.10 6.76 11.35
N THR A 97 5.17 6.05 11.04
CA THR A 97 5.12 4.79 10.30
C THR A 97 5.86 3.72 11.06
N ALA A 98 5.25 2.55 11.17
CA ALA A 98 5.86 1.36 11.73
C ALA A 98 6.00 0.29 10.65
N ILE A 99 7.19 -0.30 10.53
CA ILE A 99 7.45 -1.47 9.71
C ILE A 99 7.81 -2.61 10.66
N VAL A 100 6.96 -3.61 10.76
CA VAL A 100 7.17 -4.78 11.61
C VAL A 100 7.50 -5.99 10.75
N ARG A 101 8.54 -6.76 11.11
CA ARG A 101 9.10 -7.85 10.32
C ARG A 101 9.28 -9.11 11.16
N GLY A 102 9.29 -10.27 10.49
CA GLY A 102 9.70 -11.57 11.04
C GLY A 102 8.56 -12.45 11.48
N ASP A 103 8.92 -13.59 12.04
CA ASP A 103 7.99 -14.70 12.34
C ASP A 103 7.03 -14.44 13.50
N ALA A 104 7.14 -13.31 14.17
CA ALA A 104 6.25 -12.88 15.25
C ALA A 104 5.64 -11.50 14.98
N THR A 105 5.38 -11.19 13.70
CA THR A 105 4.91 -9.88 13.26
C THR A 105 3.64 -9.43 14.00
N ALA A 106 2.65 -10.30 14.12
CA ALA A 106 1.38 -9.91 14.76
C ALA A 106 1.49 -9.65 16.26
N PRO A 107 2.14 -10.48 17.11
CA PRO A 107 2.37 -10.16 18.52
C PRO A 107 3.21 -8.89 18.72
N THR A 108 4.28 -8.71 17.91
CA THR A 108 5.12 -7.51 17.96
C THR A 108 4.29 -6.26 17.63
N PHE A 109 3.46 -6.34 16.59
CA PHE A 109 2.58 -5.26 16.18
C PHE A 109 1.52 -4.95 17.24
N ALA A 110 0.90 -5.98 17.84
CA ALA A 110 -0.04 -5.80 18.94
C ALA A 110 0.58 -5.10 20.15
N THR A 111 1.83 -5.42 20.45
CA THR A 111 2.59 -4.76 21.52
C THR A 111 2.88 -3.30 21.17
N LEU A 112 3.31 -3.03 19.94
CA LEU A 112 3.54 -1.68 19.44
C LEU A 112 2.26 -0.82 19.55
N LEU A 113 1.12 -1.31 19.09
CA LEU A 113 -0.14 -0.54 19.10
C LEU A 113 -0.64 -0.17 20.50
N ARG A 114 -0.25 -0.93 21.53
CA ARG A 114 -0.59 -0.63 22.93
C ARG A 114 0.33 0.40 23.57
N ALA A 115 1.44 0.69 22.94
CA ALA A 115 2.40 1.62 23.48
C ALA A 115 1.92 3.06 23.35
N PRO A 116 2.05 3.89 24.40
CA PRO A 116 1.64 5.30 24.36
C PRO A 116 2.31 6.09 23.22
N GLU A 117 3.52 5.71 22.85
CA GLU A 117 4.33 6.34 21.80
C GLU A 117 3.73 6.13 20.41
N SER A 118 2.94 5.09 20.24
CA SER A 118 2.25 4.75 18.98
C SER A 118 0.88 5.41 18.83
N ARG A 119 0.48 6.24 19.77
CA ARG A 119 -0.85 6.87 19.80
C ARG A 119 -1.19 7.63 18.51
N LEU A 120 -0.18 8.28 17.92
CA LEU A 120 -0.30 9.04 16.67
C LEU A 120 0.22 8.28 15.45
N LEU A 121 0.41 6.96 15.54
CA LEU A 121 0.86 6.10 14.44
C LEU A 121 -0.19 6.12 13.32
N ARG A 122 0.24 6.54 12.11
CA ARG A 122 -0.65 6.66 10.94
C ARG A 122 -0.57 5.49 9.98
N THR A 123 0.60 4.89 9.89
CA THR A 123 0.88 3.84 8.90
C THR A 123 1.52 2.63 9.56
N ALA A 124 1.02 1.46 9.25
CA ALA A 124 1.62 0.18 9.65
C ALA A 124 1.88 -0.70 8.43
N LEU A 125 3.12 -1.12 8.28
CA LEU A 125 3.53 -2.11 7.30
C LEU A 125 3.90 -3.40 8.03
N LEU A 126 3.13 -4.46 7.78
CA LEU A 126 3.34 -5.77 8.36
C LEU A 126 4.02 -6.67 7.32
N ARG A 127 5.29 -6.96 7.52
CA ARG A 127 6.08 -7.84 6.67
C ARG A 127 6.06 -9.26 7.21
N LEU A 128 5.17 -10.05 6.67
CA LEU A 128 4.89 -11.40 7.11
C LEU A 128 5.99 -12.36 6.64
N GLY A 129 6.54 -13.14 7.56
CA GLY A 129 7.49 -14.23 7.27
C GLY A 129 6.82 -15.43 6.62
N GLU A 130 7.60 -16.47 6.29
CA GLU A 130 7.07 -17.69 5.64
C GLU A 130 6.14 -18.52 6.55
N GLY A 131 6.29 -18.39 7.86
CA GLY A 131 5.46 -19.06 8.86
C GLY A 131 4.45 -18.15 9.57
N ASP A 132 4.49 -16.85 9.26
CA ASP A 132 3.57 -15.89 9.86
C ASP A 132 2.20 -16.00 9.18
N PHE A 133 1.30 -16.51 9.94
CA PHE A 133 -0.11 -16.32 9.68
C PHE A 133 -0.53 -15.06 10.46
N LEU A 134 -1.36 -14.22 9.87
CA LEU A 134 -2.15 -13.28 10.65
C LEU A 134 -3.12 -14.14 11.48
N ALA A 135 -2.54 -14.83 12.47
CA ALA A 135 -3.30 -15.74 13.29
C ALA A 135 -4.50 -14.95 13.83
N ARG A 136 -5.67 -15.49 13.62
CA ARG A 136 -6.96 -14.97 14.10
C ARG A 136 -6.85 -14.39 15.50
N ASP A 137 -6.08 -15.08 16.35
CA ASP A 137 -5.90 -14.76 17.73
C ASP A 137 -4.91 -13.60 17.96
N ALA A 138 -3.96 -13.39 17.06
CA ALA A 138 -2.98 -12.33 17.18
C ALA A 138 -3.56 -10.95 16.81
N LEU A 139 -4.40 -10.86 15.77
CA LEU A 139 -5.15 -9.65 15.47
C LEU A 139 -6.22 -9.38 16.53
N ALA A 140 -6.91 -10.43 17.01
CA ALA A 140 -7.87 -10.29 18.10
C ALA A 140 -7.23 -9.82 19.43
N ALA A 141 -5.94 -10.13 19.64
CA ALA A 141 -5.18 -9.71 20.80
C ALA A 141 -4.67 -8.26 20.74
N VAL A 142 -4.86 -7.56 19.61
CA VAL A 142 -4.35 -6.18 19.42
C VAL A 142 -4.90 -5.19 20.46
N GLY A 143 -6.15 -5.34 20.90
CA GLY A 143 -6.76 -4.42 21.85
C GLY A 143 -7.11 -3.06 21.23
N PRO A 144 -7.16 -1.98 21.99
CA PRO A 144 -7.50 -0.67 21.47
C PRO A 144 -6.46 -0.20 20.44
N VAL A 145 -6.96 0.18 19.27
CA VAL A 145 -6.15 0.62 18.12
C VAL A 145 -6.07 2.15 18.13
N PRO A 146 -4.89 2.74 17.83
CA PRO A 146 -4.77 4.18 17.66
C PRO A 146 -5.75 4.70 16.60
N ARG A 147 -6.55 5.70 16.94
CA ARG A 147 -7.47 6.32 15.98
C ARG A 147 -6.77 7.02 14.83
N ALA A 148 -5.53 7.43 15.04
CA ALA A 148 -4.69 8.00 14.00
C ALA A 148 -4.28 7.01 12.91
N LEU A 149 -4.36 5.68 13.16
CA LEU A 149 -3.97 4.67 12.18
C LEU A 149 -4.93 4.70 10.99
N ARG A 150 -4.42 5.12 9.84
CA ARG A 150 -5.18 5.30 8.59
C ARG A 150 -4.80 4.31 7.51
N ARG A 151 -3.57 3.80 7.55
CA ARG A 151 -3.02 2.93 6.51
C ARG A 151 -2.46 1.64 7.10
N VAL A 152 -2.87 0.52 6.55
CA VAL A 152 -2.28 -0.79 6.84
C VAL A 152 -1.83 -1.43 5.53
N ALA A 153 -0.60 -1.92 5.52
CA ALA A 153 -0.06 -2.69 4.42
C ALA A 153 0.36 -4.07 4.93
N LEU A 154 -0.07 -5.11 4.23
CA LEU A 154 0.35 -6.48 4.45
C LEU A 154 1.30 -6.86 3.32
N GLU A 155 2.57 -7.09 3.64
CA GLU A 155 3.61 -7.44 2.67
C GLU A 155 4.27 -8.76 3.05
N ARG A 156 4.74 -9.52 2.07
CA ARG A 156 5.53 -10.72 2.33
C ARG A 156 7.01 -10.37 2.50
N GLN A 157 7.64 -10.85 3.58
CA GLN A 157 9.03 -10.52 3.92
C GLN A 157 10.06 -11.00 2.89
N ALA A 158 9.83 -12.14 2.24
CA ALA A 158 10.78 -12.74 1.30
C ALA A 158 11.15 -11.84 0.11
N HIS A 159 10.40 -10.78 -0.11
CA HIS A 159 10.51 -9.89 -1.27
C HIS A 159 10.75 -8.43 -0.89
N ALA A 160 10.93 -8.15 0.39
CA ALA A 160 11.12 -6.79 0.87
C ALA A 160 12.50 -6.24 0.53
N ARG A 161 12.61 -5.44 -0.53
CA ARG A 161 13.68 -4.44 -0.65
C ARG A 161 13.30 -3.14 0.03
N PRO A 162 14.30 -2.32 0.43
CA PRO A 162 14.05 -1.21 1.32
C PRO A 162 13.18 -0.12 0.71
N LEU A 163 12.10 0.13 1.38
CA LEU A 163 11.52 1.42 1.72
C LEU A 163 10.73 2.21 0.71
N HIS A 164 9.49 2.23 1.02
CA HIS A 164 8.54 3.26 0.67
C HIS A 164 8.87 4.61 1.30
N ASP A 165 8.92 5.64 0.51
CA ASP A 165 8.75 7.00 0.94
C ASP A 165 7.23 7.27 0.99
N PRO A 166 6.61 7.41 2.17
CA PRO A 166 5.18 7.63 2.30
C PRO A 166 4.71 8.98 1.73
N SER A 167 5.66 9.88 1.40
CA SER A 167 5.37 11.18 0.80
C SER A 167 5.09 11.11 -0.70
N LEU A 168 5.34 9.96 -1.35
CA LEU A 168 5.09 9.82 -2.77
C LEU A 168 3.61 9.55 -3.06
N PRO A 169 3.03 10.17 -4.11
CA PRO A 169 1.65 9.91 -4.53
C PRO A 169 1.38 8.42 -4.75
N ALA A 170 0.13 8.00 -4.61
CA ALA A 170 -0.29 6.61 -4.78
C ALA A 170 0.18 5.99 -6.10
N PHE A 171 0.33 6.78 -7.15
CA PHE A 171 0.87 6.38 -8.45
C PHE A 171 2.36 6.08 -8.50
N THR A 172 3.13 6.37 -7.47
CA THR A 172 4.53 5.99 -7.47
C THR A 172 4.70 4.53 -7.11
N HIS A 173 4.16 3.68 -7.95
CA HIS A 173 4.35 2.22 -7.93
C HIS A 173 5.81 1.79 -8.19
N ARG A 174 6.76 2.70 -8.19
CA ARG A 174 8.20 2.43 -8.33
C ARG A 174 8.77 1.42 -7.33
N ARG A 175 7.92 0.81 -6.47
CA ARG A 175 8.42 0.03 -5.34
C ARG A 175 7.91 -1.38 -5.20
N TYR A 176 7.16 -1.84 -6.15
CA TYR A 176 6.84 -3.26 -6.21
C TYR A 176 8.00 -4.01 -6.86
N ALA A 177 9.13 -3.93 -6.17
CA ALA A 177 10.31 -4.55 -6.64
C ALA A 177 10.39 -5.99 -6.20
N GLN A 178 10.93 -6.73 -7.05
CA GLN A 178 11.71 -7.93 -6.81
C GLN A 178 10.98 -9.06 -6.11
N TRP A 179 10.13 -9.66 -6.87
CA TRP A 179 9.89 -11.09 -6.75
C TRP A 179 11.17 -11.82 -7.15
N THR A 180 12.07 -12.03 -6.19
CA THR A 180 13.06 -13.07 -6.39
C THR A 180 12.31 -14.39 -6.31
N ALA A 181 12.46 -15.25 -7.32
CA ALA A 181 12.08 -16.63 -7.19
C ALA A 181 12.61 -17.17 -5.85
N PRO A 182 11.84 -17.96 -5.12
CA PRO A 182 12.33 -18.60 -3.91
C PRO A 182 13.67 -19.23 -4.22
N ALA A 183 14.66 -18.99 -3.37
CA ALA A 183 15.99 -19.55 -3.53
C ALA A 183 15.83 -21.02 -3.88
N ARG A 184 16.48 -21.46 -4.96
CA ARG A 184 16.42 -22.83 -5.48
C ARG A 184 16.66 -23.80 -4.33
N GLY A 185 15.61 -24.37 -3.73
CA GLY A 185 15.86 -25.33 -2.67
C GLY A 185 14.66 -26.01 -2.06
N ARG A 186 13.54 -25.38 -1.87
CA ARG A 186 12.33 -26.05 -1.36
C ARG A 186 11.09 -25.39 -1.93
N ARG A 187 10.35 -26.13 -2.73
CA ARG A 187 9.00 -25.76 -3.16
C ARG A 187 8.04 -25.96 -2.00
N PRO A 188 7.21 -25.00 -1.67
CA PRO A 188 6.08 -25.30 -0.79
C PRO A 188 5.17 -26.28 -1.53
N GLU A 189 4.92 -27.45 -0.94
CA GLU A 189 4.02 -28.48 -1.47
C GLU A 189 2.57 -27.98 -1.61
N ARG A 190 2.24 -26.87 -0.95
CA ARG A 190 0.99 -26.12 -1.09
C ARG A 190 1.31 -24.63 -1.07
N ARG A 191 0.51 -23.83 -1.77
CA ARG A 191 0.51 -22.37 -1.56
C ARG A 191 0.23 -22.12 -0.07
N PRO A 192 1.06 -21.34 0.62
CA PRO A 192 0.67 -20.92 1.95
C PRO A 192 -0.65 -20.13 1.81
N THR A 193 -1.63 -20.52 2.60
CA THR A 193 -2.90 -19.81 2.68
C THR A 193 -2.81 -18.83 3.82
N LEU A 194 -3.10 -17.58 3.58
CA LEU A 194 -3.28 -16.60 4.65
C LEU A 194 -4.75 -16.67 5.09
N ASP A 195 -4.94 -16.66 6.41
CA ASP A 195 -6.27 -16.53 6.99
C ASP A 195 -6.98 -15.25 6.53
N ASP A 196 -8.25 -15.18 6.81
CA ASP A 196 -9.17 -14.13 6.39
C ASP A 196 -8.65 -12.69 6.60
N VAL A 197 -8.15 -12.09 5.53
CA VAL A 197 -7.62 -10.71 5.52
C VAL A 197 -8.71 -9.68 5.80
N SER A 198 -10.00 -10.02 5.57
CA SER A 198 -11.12 -9.09 5.82
C SER A 198 -11.18 -8.66 7.29
N ARG A 199 -10.67 -9.48 8.21
CA ARG A 199 -10.60 -9.19 9.64
C ARG A 199 -9.72 -8.00 9.98
N VAL A 200 -8.79 -7.62 9.11
CA VAL A 200 -8.04 -6.38 9.29
C VAL A 200 -8.98 -5.19 9.43
N LEU A 201 -10.10 -5.18 8.68
CA LEU A 201 -11.10 -4.12 8.78
C LEU A 201 -11.94 -4.18 10.06
N ASP A 202 -12.14 -5.39 10.61
CA ASP A 202 -12.84 -5.55 11.90
C ASP A 202 -11.98 -5.04 13.06
N VAL A 203 -10.67 -5.29 13.00
CA VAL A 203 -9.71 -4.87 14.03
C VAL A 203 -9.37 -3.38 13.90
N PHE A 204 -9.29 -2.87 12.67
CA PHE A 204 -8.92 -1.50 12.34
C PHE A 204 -10.05 -0.77 11.59
N PRO A 205 -11.19 -0.49 12.24
CA PRO A 205 -12.36 0.05 11.55
C PRO A 205 -12.16 1.45 10.97
N HIS A 206 -11.13 2.18 11.42
CA HIS A 206 -10.84 3.56 11.00
C HIS A 206 -9.78 3.66 9.89
N ILE A 207 -9.26 2.52 9.39
CA ILE A 207 -8.30 2.61 8.29
C ILE A 207 -8.98 3.10 7.03
N ARG A 208 -8.24 3.92 6.30
CA ARG A 208 -8.66 4.50 5.01
C ARG A 208 -7.94 3.84 3.84
N GLU A 209 -6.82 3.19 4.09
CA GLU A 209 -6.02 2.53 3.06
C GLU A 209 -5.63 1.12 3.50
N LEU A 210 -5.94 0.14 2.67
CA LEU A 210 -5.53 -1.25 2.83
C LEU A 210 -4.77 -1.69 1.58
N LEU A 211 -3.52 -2.06 1.78
CA LEU A 211 -2.69 -2.66 0.74
C LEU A 211 -2.39 -4.11 1.12
N VAL A 212 -2.56 -5.01 0.17
CA VAL A 212 -2.27 -6.44 0.33
C VAL A 212 -1.32 -6.87 -0.79
N ASP A 213 -0.06 -7.15 -0.44
CA ASP A 213 0.98 -7.66 -1.34
C ASP A 213 1.65 -8.88 -0.71
N LEU A 214 1.02 -10.02 -0.88
CA LEU A 214 1.45 -11.28 -0.26
C LEU A 214 2.05 -12.25 -1.27
N GLY A 215 2.29 -11.77 -2.44
CA GLY A 215 2.92 -12.55 -3.44
C GLY A 215 2.08 -13.74 -3.92
N LEU A 216 2.71 -14.91 -4.01
CA LEU A 216 2.05 -16.17 -4.41
C LEU A 216 1.20 -16.78 -3.28
N THR A 217 1.03 -16.11 -2.15
CA THR A 217 0.18 -16.60 -1.06
C THR A 217 -1.28 -16.56 -1.51
N SER A 218 -1.98 -17.67 -1.34
CA SER A 218 -3.44 -17.73 -1.55
C SER A 218 -4.14 -16.98 -0.42
N LEU A 219 -5.15 -16.20 -0.77
CA LEU A 219 -5.92 -15.43 0.20
C LEU A 219 -7.29 -16.07 0.42
N GLU A 220 -7.62 -16.23 1.69
CA GLU A 220 -9.00 -16.43 2.10
C GLU A 220 -9.50 -15.13 2.69
N TRP A 221 -10.58 -14.60 2.18
CA TRP A 221 -11.25 -13.46 2.73
C TRP A 221 -12.76 -13.55 2.61
N ALA A 222 -13.44 -13.01 3.60
CA ALA A 222 -14.85 -12.71 3.52
C ALA A 222 -15.04 -11.38 2.76
N PRO A 223 -16.27 -11.05 2.36
CA PRO A 223 -16.58 -9.73 1.80
C PRO A 223 -16.11 -8.60 2.70
N LEU A 224 -15.39 -7.64 2.15
CA LEU A 224 -14.90 -6.48 2.87
C LEU A 224 -16.07 -5.55 3.24
N ARG A 225 -16.08 -5.06 4.48
CA ARG A 225 -17.10 -4.12 4.97
C ARG A 225 -16.43 -2.98 5.69
N SER A 226 -16.52 -1.78 5.13
CA SER A 226 -16.00 -0.57 5.77
C SER A 226 -16.68 0.67 5.22
N THR A 227 -17.06 1.58 6.08
CA THR A 227 -17.54 2.92 5.72
C THR A 227 -16.40 3.95 5.63
N GLU A 228 -15.19 3.58 6.04
CA GLU A 228 -14.02 4.46 6.12
C GLU A 228 -12.98 4.17 5.04
N LEU A 229 -12.95 2.94 4.49
CA LEU A 229 -11.95 2.52 3.53
C LEU A 229 -12.11 3.30 2.23
N ARG A 230 -11.07 4.09 1.90
CA ARG A 230 -11.01 4.92 0.71
C ARG A 230 -10.12 4.33 -0.38
N ARG A 231 -9.09 3.58 0.00
CA ARG A 231 -8.16 2.98 -0.95
C ARG A 231 -7.96 1.51 -0.65
N PHE A 232 -8.18 0.71 -1.66
CA PHE A 232 -7.92 -0.72 -1.62
C PHE A 232 -6.99 -1.10 -2.76
N THR A 233 -5.87 -1.73 -2.41
CA THR A 233 -4.89 -2.21 -3.38
C THR A 233 -4.58 -3.67 -3.07
N TRP A 234 -4.80 -4.54 -4.04
CA TRP A 234 -4.38 -5.92 -3.96
C TRP A 234 -3.41 -6.25 -5.08
N ILE A 235 -2.21 -6.63 -4.68
CA ILE A 235 -1.13 -6.99 -5.57
C ILE A 235 -0.88 -8.48 -5.44
N THR A 236 -1.01 -9.15 -6.56
CA THR A 236 -0.69 -10.57 -6.68
C THR A 236 -0.18 -10.84 -8.09
N PRO A 237 0.83 -11.71 -8.25
CA PRO A 237 1.24 -12.13 -9.59
C PRO A 237 0.16 -12.98 -10.28
N TYR A 238 -0.78 -13.49 -9.50
CA TYR A 238 -1.84 -14.37 -9.97
C TYR A 238 -3.02 -14.32 -9.00
N ALA A 239 -4.19 -13.90 -9.48
CA ALA A 239 -5.42 -13.92 -8.73
C ALA A 239 -6.30 -15.12 -9.15
N ASP A 240 -6.74 -15.91 -8.16
CA ASP A 240 -7.71 -16.98 -8.39
C ASP A 240 -9.15 -16.39 -8.42
N PRO A 241 -10.05 -16.86 -9.31
CA PRO A 241 -11.45 -16.45 -9.28
C PRO A 241 -12.13 -16.60 -7.92
N ARG A 242 -11.73 -17.60 -7.11
CA ARG A 242 -12.26 -17.81 -5.76
C ARG A 242 -11.82 -16.71 -4.78
N GLU A 243 -10.63 -16.15 -4.99
CA GLU A 243 -10.10 -15.05 -4.20
C GLU A 243 -10.76 -13.71 -4.57
N VAL A 244 -11.20 -13.57 -5.82
CA VAL A 244 -11.86 -12.35 -6.31
C VAL A 244 -13.35 -12.32 -5.98
N ALA A 245 -14.01 -13.47 -5.97
CA ALA A 245 -15.46 -13.57 -5.76
C ALA A 245 -15.96 -12.86 -4.47
N PRO A 246 -15.29 -12.92 -3.32
CA PRO A 246 -15.73 -12.18 -2.12
C PRO A 246 -15.71 -10.66 -2.28
N LEU A 247 -14.84 -10.12 -3.16
CA LEU A 247 -14.80 -8.68 -3.43
C LEU A 247 -16.10 -8.18 -4.02
N ALA A 248 -16.77 -9.00 -4.84
CA ALA A 248 -18.05 -8.66 -5.46
C ALA A 248 -19.19 -8.44 -4.43
N ALA A 249 -19.10 -9.09 -3.27
CA ALA A 249 -20.07 -8.94 -2.18
C ALA A 249 -19.65 -7.88 -1.13
N SER A 250 -18.55 -7.17 -1.38
CA SER A 250 -18.04 -6.16 -0.48
C SER A 250 -18.90 -4.90 -0.42
N GLN A 251 -18.84 -4.19 0.71
CA GLN A 251 -19.59 -2.96 0.96
C GLN A 251 -18.59 -1.86 1.35
N LEU A 252 -18.17 -1.06 0.36
CA LEU A 252 -17.14 -0.03 0.46
C LEU A 252 -17.63 1.31 -0.09
N PRO A 253 -18.67 1.94 0.53
CA PRO A 253 -19.32 3.11 -0.04
C PRO A 253 -18.40 4.34 -0.16
N ALA A 254 -17.36 4.46 0.67
CA ALA A 254 -16.41 5.56 0.67
C ALA A 254 -15.17 5.32 -0.22
N LEU A 255 -15.17 4.24 -1.04
CA LEU A 255 -14.01 3.87 -1.83
C LEU A 255 -13.74 4.91 -2.93
N GLU A 256 -12.53 5.48 -2.91
CA GLU A 256 -12.01 6.46 -3.86
C GLU A 256 -11.05 5.82 -4.88
N SER A 257 -10.32 4.78 -4.47
CA SER A 257 -9.31 4.10 -5.27
C SER A 257 -9.43 2.59 -5.12
N PHE A 258 -9.49 1.89 -6.24
CA PHE A 258 -9.48 0.42 -6.31
C PHE A 258 -8.42 -0.04 -7.31
N ILE A 259 -7.41 -0.75 -6.83
CA ILE A 259 -6.32 -1.28 -7.65
C ILE A 259 -6.23 -2.80 -7.46
N LEU A 260 -6.41 -3.52 -8.56
CA LEU A 260 -6.33 -4.97 -8.62
C LEU A 260 -5.28 -5.41 -9.63
N TRP A 261 -4.32 -6.21 -9.17
CA TRP A 261 -3.43 -6.93 -10.05
C TRP A 261 -4.09 -8.26 -10.44
N VAL A 262 -4.48 -8.35 -11.70
CA VAL A 262 -5.25 -9.49 -12.21
C VAL A 262 -4.38 -10.74 -12.33
N GLY A 263 -3.09 -10.52 -12.60
CA GLY A 263 -2.13 -11.60 -12.74
C GLY A 263 -2.02 -12.18 -14.15
N ALA A 264 -0.95 -12.91 -14.37
CA ALA A 264 -0.60 -13.45 -15.68
C ALA A 264 -0.67 -14.98 -15.70
N ARG A 265 -1.05 -15.50 -16.85
CA ARG A 265 -1.19 -16.95 -17.08
C ARG A 265 0.12 -17.74 -17.03
N HIS A 266 1.26 -17.05 -17.15
CA HIS A 266 2.56 -17.69 -17.42
C HIS A 266 3.41 -18.07 -16.18
N VAL A 267 2.96 -17.81 -14.97
CA VAL A 267 3.71 -18.28 -13.77
C VAL A 267 3.87 -19.81 -13.78
N ALA A 268 3.00 -20.52 -14.50
CA ALA A 268 3.05 -21.99 -14.59
C ALA A 268 4.06 -22.54 -15.60
N ARG A 269 4.52 -21.76 -16.60
CA ARG A 269 5.40 -22.28 -17.68
C ARG A 269 6.87 -22.38 -17.30
N ASP A 270 7.32 -21.63 -16.30
CA ASP A 270 8.72 -21.69 -15.84
C ASP A 270 9.00 -22.83 -14.85
N PHE A 271 7.99 -23.58 -14.48
CA PHE A 271 8.14 -24.81 -13.70
C PHE A 271 8.36 -25.99 -14.66
N ARG A 272 9.55 -26.58 -14.61
CA ARG A 272 9.93 -27.71 -15.47
C ARG A 272 8.94 -28.87 -15.34
N PRO A 273 8.65 -29.57 -16.47
CA PRO A 273 7.60 -30.60 -16.53
C PRO A 273 7.87 -31.89 -15.75
N ASP A 274 9.04 -32.06 -15.20
CA ASP A 274 9.50 -33.27 -14.51
C ASP A 274 9.15 -33.33 -13.01
N ASP A 275 8.57 -32.28 -12.47
CA ASP A 275 8.14 -32.27 -11.07
C ASP A 275 6.63 -32.53 -10.98
N SER A 276 6.27 -33.63 -10.38
CA SER A 276 4.91 -34.16 -10.19
C SER A 276 3.95 -33.27 -9.36
N HIS A 277 4.39 -32.09 -8.96
CA HIS A 277 3.61 -31.11 -8.19
C HIS A 277 3.52 -29.78 -8.93
N THR A 278 3.05 -29.81 -10.17
CA THR A 278 2.73 -28.61 -10.94
C THR A 278 1.62 -27.86 -10.23
N LEU A 279 1.89 -26.63 -9.77
CA LEU A 279 0.82 -25.68 -9.47
C LEU A 279 0.16 -25.37 -10.82
N THR A 280 -0.88 -26.09 -11.14
CA THR A 280 -1.70 -25.83 -12.32
C THR A 280 -2.55 -24.61 -12.01
N PHE A 281 -2.11 -23.44 -12.47
CA PHE A 281 -2.93 -22.26 -12.53
C PHE A 281 -3.81 -22.39 -13.78
N ASP A 282 -4.94 -23.02 -13.62
CA ASP A 282 -5.75 -23.45 -14.75
C ASP A 282 -6.40 -22.31 -15.52
N ARG A 283 -6.50 -21.11 -14.92
CA ARG A 283 -7.22 -20.03 -15.54
C ARG A 283 -6.83 -18.64 -14.99
N ALA A 284 -6.41 -17.76 -15.89
CA ALA A 284 -6.34 -16.32 -15.58
C ALA A 284 -7.76 -15.76 -15.37
N LEU A 285 -7.89 -14.69 -14.57
CA LEU A 285 -9.14 -13.98 -14.43
C LEU A 285 -9.64 -13.49 -15.78
N GLY A 286 -10.89 -13.79 -16.06
CA GLY A 286 -11.57 -13.32 -17.26
C GLY A 286 -12.65 -12.28 -16.96
N PRO A 287 -13.29 -11.74 -18.01
CA PRO A 287 -14.37 -10.77 -17.83
C PRO A 287 -15.50 -11.24 -16.92
N SER A 288 -15.86 -12.53 -16.99
CA SER A 288 -16.91 -13.12 -16.16
C SER A 288 -16.58 -13.16 -14.67
N ASP A 289 -15.30 -13.21 -14.33
CA ASP A 289 -14.83 -13.23 -12.93
C ASP A 289 -14.79 -11.80 -12.36
N LEU A 290 -14.52 -10.82 -13.21
CA LEU A 290 -14.41 -9.42 -12.83
C LEU A 290 -15.74 -8.65 -12.91
N ALA A 291 -16.69 -9.06 -13.75
CA ALA A 291 -17.96 -8.37 -13.89
C ALA A 291 -18.73 -8.18 -12.56
N PRO A 292 -18.79 -9.14 -11.63
CA PRO A 292 -19.41 -8.92 -10.33
C PRO A 292 -18.67 -7.89 -9.46
N VAL A 293 -17.34 -7.79 -9.60
CA VAL A 293 -16.53 -6.75 -8.92
C VAL A 293 -16.85 -5.38 -9.52
N PHE A 294 -16.93 -5.27 -10.83
CA PHE A 294 -17.30 -4.01 -11.50
C PHE A 294 -18.70 -3.55 -11.08
N ALA A 295 -19.66 -4.49 -10.95
CA ALA A 295 -20.99 -4.17 -10.43
C ALA A 295 -20.94 -3.64 -8.98
N MET A 296 -20.07 -4.18 -8.13
CA MET A 296 -19.84 -3.65 -6.78
C MET A 296 -19.29 -2.22 -6.84
N LEU A 297 -18.34 -1.93 -7.76
CA LEU A 297 -17.74 -0.60 -7.92
C LEU A 297 -18.76 0.45 -8.40
N ASP A 298 -19.82 0.07 -9.10
CA ASP A 298 -20.91 1.00 -9.45
C ASP A 298 -21.55 1.63 -8.19
N GLY A 299 -21.58 0.89 -7.08
CA GLY A 299 -22.04 1.37 -5.77
C GLY A 299 -21.10 2.34 -5.07
N CYS A 300 -19.83 2.43 -5.47
CA CYS A 300 -18.82 3.29 -4.86
C CYS A 300 -18.88 4.70 -5.46
N ARG A 301 -19.63 5.61 -4.83
CA ARG A 301 -19.93 6.94 -5.40
C ARG A 301 -18.72 7.84 -5.56
N ASP A 302 -17.73 7.65 -4.72
CA ASP A 302 -16.53 8.51 -4.65
C ASP A 302 -15.34 7.93 -5.42
N LEU A 303 -15.53 6.81 -6.13
CA LEU A 303 -14.48 6.17 -6.90
C LEU A 303 -13.95 7.12 -7.99
N ARG A 304 -12.63 7.40 -7.94
CA ARG A 304 -11.91 8.27 -8.86
C ARG A 304 -10.72 7.59 -9.53
N GLU A 305 -10.21 6.54 -8.90
CA GLU A 305 -9.04 5.82 -9.36
C GLU A 305 -9.35 4.34 -9.54
N LEU A 306 -9.04 3.83 -10.73
CA LEU A 306 -9.15 2.42 -11.07
C LEU A 306 -7.80 1.89 -11.54
N GLY A 307 -7.36 0.77 -10.96
CA GLY A 307 -6.21 0.02 -11.45
C GLY A 307 -6.61 -1.40 -11.83
N LEU A 308 -6.33 -1.78 -13.07
CA LEU A 308 -6.41 -3.16 -13.55
C LEU A 308 -5.04 -3.51 -14.14
N CYS A 309 -4.16 -4.00 -13.28
CA CYS A 309 -2.76 -4.15 -13.55
C CYS A 309 -2.38 -5.60 -13.89
N ASN A 310 -1.23 -5.79 -14.53
CA ASN A 310 -0.64 -7.09 -14.82
C ASN A 310 -1.57 -8.02 -15.63
N ILE A 311 -2.28 -7.48 -16.59
CA ILE A 311 -3.11 -8.25 -17.54
C ILE A 311 -2.23 -8.67 -18.71
N GLU A 312 -1.98 -9.96 -18.84
CA GLU A 312 -1.18 -10.50 -19.95
C GLU A 312 -2.01 -10.69 -21.23
N ARG A 313 -3.24 -11.16 -21.08
CA ARG A 313 -4.15 -11.46 -22.19
C ARG A 313 -5.56 -11.02 -21.83
N ASP A 314 -6.41 -11.00 -22.85
CA ASP A 314 -7.82 -10.66 -22.67
C ASP A 314 -8.08 -9.22 -22.19
N PHE A 315 -7.10 -8.30 -22.28
CA PHE A 315 -7.32 -6.90 -21.94
C PHE A 315 -8.53 -6.33 -22.65
N GLY A 316 -8.66 -6.59 -23.97
CA GLY A 316 -9.79 -6.13 -24.76
C GLY A 316 -11.14 -6.64 -24.30
N ARG A 317 -11.20 -7.90 -23.87
CA ARG A 317 -12.44 -8.50 -23.34
C ARG A 317 -12.81 -7.92 -21.97
N ILE A 318 -11.80 -7.69 -21.12
CA ILE A 318 -11.99 -7.05 -19.80
C ILE A 318 -12.43 -5.60 -20.00
N ALA A 319 -11.77 -4.85 -20.89
CA ALA A 319 -12.15 -3.49 -21.22
C ALA A 319 -13.59 -3.41 -21.77
N SER A 320 -14.00 -4.36 -22.63
CA SER A 320 -15.36 -4.44 -23.17
C SER A 320 -16.41 -4.72 -22.08
N ALA A 321 -16.08 -5.52 -21.07
CA ALA A 321 -16.96 -5.71 -19.92
C ALA A 321 -17.03 -4.45 -19.06
N LEU A 322 -15.89 -3.78 -18.89
CA LEU A 322 -15.76 -2.59 -18.06
C LEU A 322 -16.61 -1.42 -18.56
N VAL A 323 -16.67 -1.18 -19.88
CA VAL A 323 -17.41 -0.05 -20.47
C VAL A 323 -18.93 -0.09 -20.26
N GLN A 324 -19.45 -1.19 -19.75
CA GLN A 324 -20.88 -1.31 -19.38
C GLN A 324 -21.20 -0.63 -18.04
N HIS A 325 -20.19 -0.18 -17.28
CA HIS A 325 -20.35 0.27 -15.91
C HIS A 325 -20.30 1.80 -15.76
N ARG A 326 -21.22 2.35 -14.94
CA ARG A 326 -21.39 3.80 -14.77
C ARG A 326 -20.28 4.46 -13.99
N PHE A 327 -19.55 3.74 -13.15
CA PHE A 327 -18.46 4.33 -12.39
C PHE A 327 -17.35 4.90 -13.27
N LEU A 328 -17.24 4.47 -14.53
CA LEU A 328 -16.25 5.00 -15.49
C LEU A 328 -16.41 6.50 -15.74
N GLU A 329 -17.63 7.03 -15.68
CA GLU A 329 -17.87 8.46 -15.83
C GLU A 329 -17.19 9.33 -14.76
N ARG A 330 -16.76 8.71 -13.65
CA ARG A 330 -16.15 9.39 -12.50
C ARG A 330 -14.64 9.20 -12.41
N ILE A 331 -14.07 8.29 -13.20
CA ILE A 331 -12.64 7.95 -13.12
C ILE A 331 -11.78 9.09 -13.62
N GLU A 332 -10.90 9.56 -12.76
CA GLU A 332 -9.91 10.61 -13.01
C GLU A 332 -8.49 10.05 -13.23
N ALA A 333 -8.25 8.84 -12.72
CA ALA A 333 -6.98 8.15 -12.82
C ALA A 333 -7.17 6.68 -13.18
N LEU A 334 -6.41 6.21 -14.18
CA LEU A 334 -6.39 4.82 -14.62
C LEU A 334 -4.97 4.25 -14.51
N ASP A 335 -4.84 3.09 -13.86
CA ASP A 335 -3.59 2.34 -13.78
C ASP A 335 -3.72 1.04 -14.58
N VAL A 336 -2.91 0.92 -15.64
CA VAL A 336 -2.78 -0.29 -16.47
C VAL A 336 -1.36 -0.84 -16.43
N SER A 337 -0.64 -0.58 -15.35
CA SER A 337 0.74 -1.01 -15.16
C SER A 337 0.92 -2.50 -15.40
N ALA A 338 2.07 -2.87 -16.00
CA ALA A 338 2.46 -4.24 -16.29
C ALA A 338 1.52 -5.01 -17.23
N CYS A 339 0.55 -4.37 -17.88
CA CYS A 339 -0.32 -5.01 -18.87
C CYS A 339 0.41 -5.26 -20.20
N ASP A 340 0.12 -6.38 -20.85
CA ASP A 340 0.54 -6.61 -22.24
C ASP A 340 -0.44 -5.95 -23.21
N LEU A 341 -0.06 -4.77 -23.68
CA LEU A 341 -0.89 -3.92 -24.52
C LEU A 341 -0.33 -3.80 -25.95
N ARG A 342 0.60 -4.68 -26.34
CA ARG A 342 1.29 -4.62 -27.64
C ARG A 342 0.29 -4.57 -28.81
N ASP A 343 -0.69 -5.46 -28.78
CA ASP A 343 -1.71 -5.57 -29.82
C ASP A 343 -3.04 -4.92 -29.40
N GLU A 344 -3.10 -4.34 -28.20
CA GLU A 344 -4.31 -3.81 -27.59
C GLU A 344 -4.34 -2.28 -27.47
N ALA A 345 -3.41 -1.60 -28.15
CA ALA A 345 -3.35 -0.13 -28.10
C ALA A 345 -4.66 0.54 -28.55
N ASN A 346 -5.30 0.02 -29.59
CA ASN A 346 -6.59 0.52 -30.06
C ASN A 346 -7.72 0.28 -29.06
N THR A 347 -7.70 -0.85 -28.38
CA THR A 347 -8.65 -1.18 -27.31
C THR A 347 -8.48 -0.24 -26.12
N LEU A 348 -7.22 0.02 -25.71
CA LEU A 348 -6.94 1.02 -24.69
C LEU A 348 -7.49 2.39 -25.10
N HIS A 349 -7.21 2.84 -26.32
CA HIS A 349 -7.75 4.11 -26.83
C HIS A 349 -9.30 4.14 -26.89
N ALA A 350 -9.93 3.02 -27.16
CA ALA A 350 -11.38 2.92 -27.09
C ALA A 350 -11.89 3.08 -25.65
N LEU A 351 -11.30 2.34 -24.70
CA LEU A 351 -11.63 2.47 -23.28
C LEU A 351 -11.44 3.91 -22.78
N LEU A 352 -10.34 4.58 -23.15
CA LEU A 352 -10.05 5.95 -22.69
C LEU A 352 -11.09 6.98 -23.19
N ARG A 353 -11.81 6.70 -24.27
CA ARG A 353 -12.91 7.56 -24.74
C ARG A 353 -14.14 7.48 -23.86
N GLU A 354 -14.31 6.38 -23.15
CA GLU A 354 -15.39 6.16 -22.19
C GLU A 354 -15.08 6.75 -20.79
N LEU A 355 -13.92 7.39 -20.62
CA LEU A 355 -13.46 7.99 -19.39
C LEU A 355 -13.40 9.53 -19.52
N PRO A 356 -14.53 10.24 -19.47
CA PRO A 356 -14.61 11.67 -19.79
C PRO A 356 -13.84 12.56 -18.81
N ARG A 357 -13.57 12.08 -17.60
CA ARG A 357 -12.84 12.83 -16.54
C ARG A 357 -11.38 12.43 -16.39
N LEU A 358 -10.91 11.48 -17.20
CA LEU A 358 -9.55 10.97 -17.05
C LEU A 358 -8.51 12.08 -17.24
N ALA A 359 -7.70 12.29 -16.21
CA ALA A 359 -6.59 13.22 -16.21
C ALA A 359 -5.22 12.52 -16.13
N HIS A 360 -5.17 11.36 -15.47
CA HIS A 360 -3.94 10.64 -15.18
C HIS A 360 -4.01 9.20 -15.68
N ILE A 361 -2.91 8.72 -16.27
CA ILE A 361 -2.76 7.32 -16.65
C ILE A 361 -1.39 6.78 -16.24
N CYS A 362 -1.38 5.64 -15.55
CA CYS A 362 -0.15 4.91 -15.26
C CYS A 362 0.04 3.76 -16.25
N ILE A 363 1.19 3.76 -16.95
CA ILE A 363 1.57 2.77 -17.96
C ILE A 363 2.88 2.07 -17.65
N ALA A 364 3.33 2.13 -16.40
CA ALA A 364 4.60 1.55 -15.98
C ALA A 364 4.70 0.06 -16.35
N GLY A 365 5.75 -0.32 -17.07
CA GLY A 365 5.98 -1.72 -17.46
C GLY A 365 4.98 -2.30 -18.47
N THR A 366 4.17 -1.49 -19.13
CA THR A 366 3.32 -1.94 -20.25
C THR A 366 4.14 -2.15 -21.53
N THR A 367 3.60 -2.90 -22.49
CA THR A 367 4.21 -3.11 -23.81
C THR A 367 3.60 -2.22 -24.89
N LEU A 368 3.23 -1.01 -24.56
CA LEU A 368 2.62 -0.09 -25.52
C LEU A 368 3.62 0.32 -26.63
N PRO A 369 3.20 0.35 -27.90
CA PRO A 369 3.99 0.93 -28.98
C PRO A 369 4.27 2.41 -28.74
N GLY A 370 5.47 2.90 -29.14
CA GLY A 370 5.89 4.28 -28.92
C GLY A 370 4.93 5.34 -29.48
N ALA A 371 4.29 5.07 -30.62
CA ALA A 371 3.28 5.95 -31.19
C ALA A 371 2.03 6.09 -30.27
N ALA A 372 1.61 5.00 -29.64
CA ALA A 372 0.52 5.03 -28.67
C ALA A 372 0.90 5.82 -27.41
N VAL A 373 2.12 5.64 -26.91
CA VAL A 373 2.64 6.40 -25.77
C VAL A 373 2.65 7.90 -26.07
N THR A 374 3.14 8.30 -27.26
CA THR A 374 3.15 9.71 -27.69
C THR A 374 1.74 10.30 -27.70
N ALA A 375 0.75 9.54 -28.21
CA ALA A 375 -0.64 9.97 -28.23
C ALA A 375 -1.22 10.12 -26.80
N LEU A 376 -0.83 9.26 -25.84
CA LEU A 376 -1.25 9.36 -24.44
C LEU A 376 -0.65 10.58 -23.77
N VAL A 377 0.65 10.82 -23.91
CA VAL A 377 1.38 11.96 -23.32
C VAL A 377 0.82 13.30 -23.82
N ALA A 378 0.34 13.33 -25.07
CA ALA A 378 -0.28 14.55 -25.63
C ALA A 378 -1.62 14.90 -24.98
N ARG A 379 -2.27 13.98 -24.28
CA ARG A 379 -3.63 14.15 -23.77
C ARG A 379 -3.77 14.01 -22.26
N TYR A 380 -2.93 13.21 -21.63
CA TYR A 380 -3.03 12.86 -20.22
C TYR A 380 -1.70 13.12 -19.48
N ALA A 381 -1.77 13.30 -18.17
CA ALA A 381 -0.59 13.17 -17.32
C ALA A 381 -0.19 11.69 -17.22
N VAL A 382 0.86 11.31 -17.95
CA VAL A 382 1.33 9.93 -18.02
C VAL A 382 2.38 9.68 -16.95
N VAL A 383 2.22 8.59 -16.18
CA VAL A 383 3.14 8.16 -15.14
C VAL A 383 3.76 6.81 -15.53
N GLY A 384 5.06 6.69 -15.29
CA GLY A 384 5.82 5.47 -15.59
C GLY A 384 6.21 5.33 -17.07
N GLU A 385 7.16 4.44 -17.31
CA GLU A 385 7.68 4.17 -18.65
C GLU A 385 7.25 2.79 -19.15
N PRO A 386 6.87 2.66 -20.43
CA PRO A 386 6.58 1.38 -21.03
C PRO A 386 7.89 0.61 -21.26
N VAL A 387 7.79 -0.70 -21.37
CA VAL A 387 8.92 -1.57 -21.74
C VAL A 387 8.84 -1.92 -23.23
N THR A 388 9.98 -1.94 -23.90
CA THR A 388 10.04 -2.20 -25.36
C THR A 388 9.88 -3.68 -25.71
N GLN A 389 10.22 -4.57 -24.79
CA GLN A 389 10.05 -6.01 -24.96
C GLN A 389 9.37 -6.61 -23.75
N TRP A 390 8.35 -7.41 -24.01
CA TRP A 390 7.72 -8.22 -22.98
C TRP A 390 8.66 -9.36 -22.58
N GLN A 391 9.23 -9.24 -21.43
CA GLN A 391 9.97 -10.32 -20.79
C GLN A 391 8.99 -10.96 -19.81
N GLY A 392 8.83 -12.27 -19.85
CA GLY A 392 7.80 -12.96 -19.06
C GLY A 392 7.65 -12.47 -17.62
N THR A 393 6.57 -12.78 -16.95
CA THR A 393 6.17 -12.21 -15.63
C THR A 393 7.31 -12.13 -14.61
N HIS A 394 8.27 -13.05 -14.68
CA HIS A 394 9.40 -13.13 -13.79
C HIS A 394 10.46 -12.04 -14.01
N GLU A 395 10.75 -11.70 -15.26
CA GLU A 395 11.73 -10.66 -15.63
C GLU A 395 11.13 -9.26 -15.60
N ARG A 396 9.81 -9.12 -15.82
CA ARG A 396 9.09 -7.85 -15.66
C ARG A 396 9.15 -7.33 -14.25
N TYR A 397 8.97 -8.18 -13.26
CA TYR A 397 9.13 -7.80 -11.87
C TYR A 397 10.55 -7.29 -11.58
N ARG A 398 11.57 -7.87 -12.19
CA ARG A 398 12.95 -7.36 -12.09
C ARG A 398 13.12 -5.97 -12.68
N GLN A 399 12.60 -5.71 -13.86
CA GLN A 399 12.86 -4.45 -14.61
C GLN A 399 12.05 -3.26 -14.09
N ILE A 400 10.82 -3.45 -13.64
CA ILE A 400 10.02 -2.38 -13.05
C ILE A 400 10.65 -1.91 -11.73
N HIS A 401 11.56 -2.68 -11.18
CA HIS A 401 11.98 -2.56 -9.79
C HIS A 401 13.49 -2.52 -9.55
N GLU A 402 14.31 -2.63 -10.59
CA GLU A 402 15.72 -2.30 -10.46
C GLU A 402 15.87 -0.77 -10.44
N PRO A 403 16.50 -0.20 -9.39
CA PRO A 403 16.84 1.23 -9.41
C PRO A 403 17.88 1.46 -10.51
N TRP A 404 17.62 2.39 -11.40
CA TRP A 404 18.61 3.01 -12.26
C TRP A 404 19.57 3.83 -11.44
#